data_e6beb4bc441fab381cce1f048aa682f4
#
_entry.id   e6beb4bc441fab381cce1f048aa682f4
#
_cell.length_a   1.000
_cell.length_b   1.000
_cell.length_c   1.000
_cell.angle_alpha   90.00
_cell.angle_beta   90.00
_cell.angle_gamma   90.00
#
_symmetry.space_group_name_H-M   'P 1'
#
loop_
_entity.id
_entity.type
_entity.pdbx_description
1 polymer ?
#
loop_
_entity_poly.entity_id
_entity_poly.type
_entity_poly.pdbx_seq_one_letter_code
_entity_poly.pdbx_strand_id
1 'polypeptide(L)'
;MFKSIKHTFVFFVILIGLLIAGNRANANSITAENNSCVRCHLALSNSSFVGTKSHSWNGSIHQEYGITCDKCHGGDPAAKTERLAHVGVFSSSNPDSDVYYKNIPKTCGKCHGAEYYKFTQSFHYKKLETTGPGPNCVTCHGSMVTTVLQPDDLANVCERCHNARLGVFTYVPEKAKAVLLLLQENKSLLSADKKLYTSKADQKMLDTAQANISAARLEWHTFDLDAILRYLQNAYGSLEQLNQPAKTAVQKKPAAKKK
;
A
#
# COMPACT_ATOMS: atom_id res chain seq x y z
N MET A 1 27.13 -40.65 44.03
CA MET A 1 25.99 -39.83 44.52
C MET A 1 25.72 -38.64 43.64
N PHE A 2 25.75 -38.79 42.28
CA PHE A 2 25.63 -37.69 41.33
C PHE A 2 24.65 -37.94 40.15
N LYS A 3 23.79 -38.96 40.22
CA LYS A 3 22.83 -39.31 39.15
C LYS A 3 21.39 -38.79 39.36
N SER A 4 21.04 -38.26 40.56
CA SER A 4 19.66 -37.90 40.89
C SER A 4 19.30 -36.41 40.55
N ILE A 5 20.28 -35.53 40.38
CA ILE A 5 20.02 -34.10 40.22
C ILE A 5 19.60 -33.70 38.77
N LYS A 6 20.03 -34.50 37.77
CA LYS A 6 19.72 -34.16 36.37
C LYS A 6 18.24 -34.35 35.98
N HIS A 7 17.56 -35.33 36.59
CA HIS A 7 16.16 -35.62 36.26
C HIS A 7 15.20 -34.61 36.90
N THR A 8 15.52 -34.10 38.08
CA THR A 8 14.69 -33.09 38.77
C THR A 8 14.72 -31.73 38.05
N PHE A 9 15.86 -31.37 37.47
CA PHE A 9 15.99 -30.10 36.74
C PHE A 9 15.24 -30.12 35.39
N VAL A 10 15.23 -31.26 34.68
CA VAL A 10 14.50 -31.40 33.42
C VAL A 10 12.98 -31.38 33.65
N PHE A 11 12.48 -32.00 34.73
CA PHE A 11 11.05 -31.92 35.07
C PHE A 11 10.60 -30.50 35.46
N PHE A 12 11.46 -29.73 36.14
CA PHE A 12 11.14 -28.36 36.55
C PHE A 12 11.09 -27.41 35.35
N VAL A 13 11.99 -27.56 34.35
CA VAL A 13 12.00 -26.75 33.14
C VAL A 13 10.80 -27.07 32.25
N ILE A 14 10.37 -28.36 32.18
CA ILE A 14 9.18 -28.74 31.41
C ILE A 14 7.91 -28.24 32.09
N LEU A 15 7.83 -28.23 33.43
CA LEU A 15 6.67 -27.74 34.15
C LEU A 15 6.52 -26.22 34.04
N ILE A 16 7.61 -25.47 34.05
CA ILE A 16 7.61 -24.01 33.81
C ILE A 16 7.25 -23.70 32.35
N GLY A 17 7.74 -24.47 31.37
CA GLY A 17 7.38 -24.34 29.98
C GLY A 17 5.87 -24.57 29.72
N LEU A 18 5.24 -25.51 30.41
CA LEU A 18 3.80 -25.79 30.32
C LEU A 18 2.93 -24.71 30.99
N LEU A 19 3.44 -24.04 32.05
CA LEU A 19 2.74 -22.94 32.72
C LEU A 19 2.79 -21.64 31.91
N ILE A 20 3.81 -21.45 31.08
CA ILE A 20 3.92 -20.28 30.18
C ILE A 20 3.08 -20.45 28.90
N ALA A 21 2.84 -21.70 28.48
CA ALA A 21 1.99 -21.99 27.32
C ALA A 21 0.48 -21.83 27.60
N GLY A 22 0.07 -21.78 28.89
CA GLY A 22 -1.34 -21.78 29.30
C GLY A 22 -2.00 -20.39 29.40
N ASN A 23 -1.26 -19.29 29.33
CA ASN A 23 -1.80 -17.92 29.44
C ASN A 23 -1.69 -17.12 28.13
N ARG A 24 -2.02 -17.72 26.98
CA ARG A 24 -2.58 -16.91 25.90
C ARG A 24 -4.02 -16.60 26.34
N ALA A 25 -4.17 -15.49 27.05
CA ALA A 25 -5.45 -14.84 27.16
C ALA A 25 -6.00 -14.74 25.73
N ASN A 26 -7.11 -15.39 25.47
CA ASN A 26 -7.95 -15.09 24.32
C ASN A 26 -8.40 -13.63 24.52
N ALA A 27 -7.55 -12.68 24.15
CA ALA A 27 -8.02 -11.38 23.77
C ALA A 27 -8.97 -11.70 22.60
N ASN A 28 -10.27 -11.63 22.85
CA ASN A 28 -11.29 -11.71 21.81
C ASN A 28 -10.93 -10.64 20.81
N SER A 29 -10.16 -11.00 19.78
CA SER A 29 -9.84 -10.09 18.71
C SER A 29 -11.17 -9.66 18.10
N ILE A 30 -11.45 -8.37 18.12
CA ILE A 30 -12.68 -7.85 17.54
C ILE A 30 -12.55 -8.08 16.04
N THR A 31 -13.25 -9.09 15.54
CA THR A 31 -13.37 -9.41 14.12
C THR A 31 -14.50 -8.61 13.50
N ALA A 32 -14.60 -8.59 12.18
CA ALA A 32 -15.72 -7.94 11.50
C ALA A 32 -17.08 -8.49 11.98
N GLU A 33 -17.16 -9.77 12.32
CA GLU A 33 -18.39 -10.44 12.77
C GLU A 33 -18.88 -9.97 14.15
N ASN A 34 -17.98 -9.70 15.09
CA ASN A 34 -18.35 -9.28 16.45
C ASN A 34 -18.18 -7.76 16.67
N ASN A 35 -17.84 -7.00 15.62
CA ASN A 35 -17.72 -5.55 15.65
C ASN A 35 -19.11 -4.90 15.60
N SER A 36 -19.46 -4.12 16.62
CA SER A 36 -20.78 -3.49 16.72
C SER A 36 -21.06 -2.48 15.59
N CYS A 37 -20.03 -1.77 15.14
CA CYS A 37 -20.16 -0.83 14.01
C CYS A 37 -20.59 -1.59 12.75
N VAL A 38 -19.89 -2.67 12.42
CA VAL A 38 -20.18 -3.51 11.24
C VAL A 38 -21.58 -4.09 11.32
N ARG A 39 -21.91 -4.71 12.45
CA ARG A 39 -23.21 -5.38 12.64
C ARG A 39 -24.39 -4.41 12.54
N CYS A 40 -24.30 -3.24 13.17
CA CYS A 40 -25.39 -2.27 13.14
C CYS A 40 -25.47 -1.56 11.78
N HIS A 41 -24.34 -1.11 11.22
CA HIS A 41 -24.35 -0.33 10.00
C HIS A 41 -24.65 -1.16 8.74
N LEU A 42 -24.28 -2.43 8.69
CA LEU A 42 -24.69 -3.32 7.59
C LEU A 42 -26.16 -3.74 7.67
N ALA A 43 -26.79 -3.63 8.83
CA ALA A 43 -28.25 -3.83 8.97
C ALA A 43 -29.07 -2.64 8.44
N LEU A 44 -28.45 -1.48 8.20
CA LEU A 44 -29.15 -0.32 7.63
C LEU A 44 -29.43 -0.54 6.14
N SER A 45 -30.53 0.08 5.68
CA SER A 45 -30.85 0.06 4.24
C SER A 45 -29.70 0.67 3.42
N ASN A 46 -29.37 0.00 2.30
CA ASN A 46 -28.39 0.52 1.34
C ASN A 46 -28.84 1.86 0.68
N SER A 47 -30.10 2.25 0.81
CA SER A 47 -30.60 3.55 0.37
C SER A 47 -30.31 4.68 1.36
N SER A 48 -29.94 4.39 2.60
CA SER A 48 -29.54 5.41 3.57
C SER A 48 -28.08 5.82 3.34
N PHE A 49 -27.72 7.06 3.69
CA PHE A 49 -26.34 7.54 3.53
C PHE A 49 -25.30 6.65 4.22
N VAL A 50 -25.57 6.29 5.48
CA VAL A 50 -24.65 5.45 6.27
C VAL A 50 -24.66 4.02 5.74
N GLY A 51 -25.84 3.46 5.42
CA GLY A 51 -25.97 2.13 4.83
C GLY A 51 -25.20 2.00 3.52
N THR A 52 -25.35 2.94 2.59
CA THR A 52 -24.59 2.96 1.33
C THR A 52 -23.06 2.90 1.58
N LYS A 53 -22.58 3.66 2.56
CA LYS A 53 -21.14 3.67 2.90
C LYS A 53 -20.66 2.36 3.50
N SER A 54 -21.42 1.80 4.43
CA SER A 54 -21.07 0.52 5.07
C SER A 54 -21.13 -0.66 4.08
N HIS A 55 -22.12 -0.68 3.19
CA HIS A 55 -22.19 -1.69 2.12
C HIS A 55 -21.05 -1.55 1.10
N SER A 56 -20.61 -0.31 0.80
CA SER A 56 -19.42 -0.10 -0.05
C SER A 56 -18.14 -0.61 0.61
N TRP A 57 -17.99 -0.47 1.94
CA TRP A 57 -16.87 -1.04 2.68
C TRP A 57 -16.89 -2.57 2.66
N ASN A 58 -18.07 -3.20 2.71
CA ASN A 58 -18.26 -4.66 2.77
C ASN A 58 -17.84 -5.38 1.46
N GLY A 59 -17.05 -4.92 0.66
CA GLY A 59 -16.48 -5.56 -0.53
C GLY A 59 -15.10 -4.96 -0.81
N SER A 60 -14.60 -4.17 0.14
CA SER A 60 -13.32 -3.50 -0.01
C SER A 60 -12.15 -4.39 0.43
N ILE A 61 -10.97 -4.05 -0.05
CA ILE A 61 -9.72 -4.67 0.41
C ILE A 61 -9.51 -4.51 1.92
N HIS A 62 -9.95 -3.39 2.51
CA HIS A 62 -9.88 -3.19 3.95
C HIS A 62 -10.74 -4.20 4.72
N GLN A 63 -11.94 -4.49 4.22
CA GLN A 63 -12.80 -5.52 4.82
C GLN A 63 -12.16 -6.90 4.71
N GLU A 64 -11.57 -7.24 3.57
CA GLU A 64 -10.89 -8.53 3.34
C GLU A 64 -9.75 -8.74 4.34
N TYR A 65 -9.01 -7.67 4.68
CA TYR A 65 -7.94 -7.70 5.69
C TYR A 65 -8.42 -7.43 7.13
N GLY A 66 -9.72 -7.42 7.39
CA GLY A 66 -10.28 -7.24 8.74
C GLY A 66 -10.13 -5.83 9.30
N ILE A 67 -9.89 -4.82 8.46
CA ILE A 67 -9.80 -3.41 8.88
C ILE A 67 -11.22 -2.84 8.97
N THR A 68 -11.70 -2.68 10.19
CA THR A 68 -13.06 -2.27 10.51
C THR A 68 -13.20 -0.76 10.71
N CYS A 69 -14.45 -0.29 10.82
CA CYS A 69 -14.80 1.13 10.83
C CYS A 69 -14.09 1.95 11.93
N ASP A 70 -13.91 1.34 13.11
CA ASP A 70 -13.27 1.95 14.27
C ASP A 70 -11.79 2.32 14.02
N LYS A 71 -11.11 1.64 13.09
CA LYS A 71 -9.71 1.93 12.76
C LYS A 71 -9.52 3.29 12.10
N CYS A 72 -10.58 3.78 11.43
CA CYS A 72 -10.60 5.08 10.76
C CYS A 72 -11.45 6.12 11.50
N HIS A 73 -12.61 5.70 12.04
CA HIS A 73 -13.59 6.61 12.63
C HIS A 73 -13.49 6.75 14.16
N GLY A 74 -12.72 5.87 14.82
CA GLY A 74 -12.71 5.78 16.27
C GLY A 74 -13.98 5.09 16.82
N GLY A 75 -14.31 5.36 18.07
CA GLY A 75 -15.42 4.73 18.77
C GLY A 75 -15.06 3.40 19.41
N ASP A 76 -16.06 2.77 20.04
CA ASP A 76 -15.90 1.48 20.71
C ASP A 76 -16.61 0.36 19.94
N PRO A 77 -15.86 -0.48 19.22
CA PRO A 77 -16.44 -1.58 18.43
C PRO A 77 -17.00 -2.73 19.28
N ALA A 78 -16.70 -2.77 20.60
CA ALA A 78 -17.25 -3.76 21.54
C ALA A 78 -18.53 -3.29 22.24
N ALA A 79 -18.87 -2.02 22.13
CA ALA A 79 -20.01 -1.44 22.80
C ALA A 79 -21.34 -2.08 22.35
N LYS A 80 -22.27 -2.26 23.32
CA LYS A 80 -23.55 -2.91 23.08
C LYS A 80 -24.68 -1.91 22.72
N THR A 81 -24.44 -0.61 22.89
CA THR A 81 -25.41 0.44 22.61
C THR A 81 -24.84 1.48 21.66
N GLU A 82 -25.69 2.06 20.83
CA GLU A 82 -25.34 3.13 19.89
C GLU A 82 -24.56 4.25 20.58
N ARG A 83 -25.09 4.77 21.69
CA ARG A 83 -24.48 5.88 22.43
C ARG A 83 -23.06 5.58 22.88
N LEU A 84 -22.76 4.36 23.33
CA LEU A 84 -21.41 3.98 23.77
C LEU A 84 -20.50 3.72 22.57
N ALA A 85 -21.00 3.10 21.51
CA ALA A 85 -20.23 2.84 20.31
C ALA A 85 -19.74 4.13 19.63
N HIS A 86 -20.51 5.22 19.71
CA HIS A 86 -20.17 6.49 19.07
C HIS A 86 -19.39 7.48 19.97
N VAL A 87 -18.98 7.07 21.17
CA VAL A 87 -18.11 7.93 21.99
C VAL A 87 -16.79 8.17 21.26
N GLY A 88 -16.47 9.45 20.98
CA GLY A 88 -15.27 9.84 20.22
C GLY A 88 -15.39 9.73 18.69
N VAL A 89 -16.55 9.35 18.17
CA VAL A 89 -16.82 9.39 16.72
C VAL A 89 -17.36 10.77 16.35
N PHE A 90 -16.62 11.48 15.51
CA PHE A 90 -17.00 12.81 15.04
C PHE A 90 -17.40 12.78 13.55
N SER A 91 -18.28 13.71 13.16
CA SER A 91 -18.59 13.94 11.74
C SER A 91 -17.32 14.28 10.95
N SER A 92 -17.26 13.87 9.70
CA SER A 92 -16.14 14.22 8.79
C SER A 92 -15.98 15.72 8.55
N SER A 93 -16.95 16.54 8.89
CA SER A 93 -16.88 18.01 8.87
C SER A 93 -16.25 18.61 10.14
N ASN A 94 -16.14 17.84 11.21
CA ASN A 94 -15.53 18.29 12.46
C ASN A 94 -13.99 18.19 12.36
N PRO A 95 -13.21 19.27 12.62
CA PRO A 95 -11.75 19.24 12.59
C PRO A 95 -11.10 18.21 13.54
N ASP A 96 -11.78 17.81 14.61
CA ASP A 96 -11.31 16.81 15.56
C ASP A 96 -11.53 15.36 15.08
N SER A 97 -12.26 15.18 13.97
CA SER A 97 -12.49 13.86 13.40
C SER A 97 -11.23 13.29 12.77
N ASP A 98 -10.92 12.04 13.05
CA ASP A 98 -9.86 11.29 12.35
C ASP A 98 -10.08 11.23 10.83
N VAL A 99 -11.33 11.35 10.38
CA VAL A 99 -11.71 11.37 8.95
C VAL A 99 -12.05 12.77 8.43
N TYR A 100 -11.71 13.81 9.17
CA TYR A 100 -11.71 15.17 8.65
C TYR A 100 -10.69 15.28 7.50
N TYR A 101 -11.03 16.02 6.44
CA TYR A 101 -10.28 15.99 5.18
C TYR A 101 -8.76 16.27 5.32
N LYS A 102 -8.34 17.09 6.28
CA LYS A 102 -6.92 17.34 6.59
C LYS A 102 -6.29 16.21 7.41
N ASN A 103 -7.07 15.50 8.23
CA ASN A 103 -6.58 14.44 9.10
C ASN A 103 -6.45 13.09 8.38
N ILE A 104 -7.14 12.90 7.24
CA ILE A 104 -7.14 11.66 6.47
C ILE A 104 -5.72 11.12 6.18
N PRO A 105 -4.74 11.92 5.74
CA PRO A 105 -3.39 11.39 5.49
C PRO A 105 -2.76 10.80 6.74
N LYS A 106 -2.90 11.44 7.88
CA LYS A 106 -2.39 10.96 9.17
C LYS A 106 -3.11 9.67 9.60
N THR A 107 -4.40 9.59 9.37
CA THR A 107 -5.22 8.41 9.71
C THR A 107 -4.83 7.21 8.85
N CYS A 108 -4.69 7.38 7.54
CA CYS A 108 -4.19 6.34 6.65
C CYS A 108 -2.74 5.95 7.00
N GLY A 109 -1.92 6.94 7.37
CA GLY A 109 -0.53 6.77 7.77
C GLY A 109 -0.31 5.92 9.02
N LYS A 110 -1.34 5.68 9.85
CA LYS A 110 -1.26 4.75 10.99
C LYS A 110 -0.86 3.32 10.54
N CYS A 111 -1.21 2.94 9.31
CA CYS A 111 -0.88 1.65 8.69
C CYS A 111 -0.01 1.82 7.43
N HIS A 112 -0.27 2.84 6.60
CA HIS A 112 0.43 3.16 5.35
C HIS A 112 1.52 4.22 5.59
N GLY A 113 2.44 3.92 6.54
CA GLY A 113 3.43 4.90 7.02
C GLY A 113 4.42 5.37 5.95
N ALA A 114 4.83 4.47 5.04
CA ALA A 114 5.78 4.80 3.97
C ALA A 114 5.14 5.71 2.91
N GLU A 115 3.91 5.42 2.50
CA GLU A 115 3.12 6.22 1.57
C GLU A 115 2.80 7.59 2.18
N TYR A 116 2.41 7.62 3.45
CA TYR A 116 2.18 8.87 4.19
C TYR A 116 3.44 9.73 4.23
N TYR A 117 4.59 9.14 4.61
CA TYR A 117 5.86 9.87 4.65
C TYR A 117 6.21 10.49 3.30
N LYS A 118 6.05 9.75 2.21
CA LYS A 118 6.28 10.28 0.85
C LYS A 118 5.25 11.36 0.49
N PHE A 119 3.98 11.15 0.82
CA PHE A 119 2.94 12.15 0.58
C PHE A 119 3.24 13.48 1.29
N THR A 120 3.75 13.44 2.54
CA THR A 120 4.11 14.67 3.28
C THR A 120 5.20 15.51 2.61
N GLN A 121 5.99 14.92 1.70
CA GLN A 121 6.99 15.63 0.91
C GLN A 121 6.42 16.27 -0.35
N SER A 122 5.18 15.93 -0.72
CA SER A 122 4.55 16.40 -1.95
C SER A 122 4.06 17.85 -1.87
N PHE A 123 3.96 18.49 -3.02
CA PHE A 123 3.29 19.78 -3.13
C PHE A 123 1.79 19.68 -2.80
N HIS A 124 1.17 18.56 -3.08
CA HIS A 124 -0.24 18.30 -2.74
C HIS A 124 -0.49 18.33 -1.23
N TYR A 125 0.38 17.70 -0.44
CA TYR A 125 0.27 17.75 1.02
C TYR A 125 0.49 19.17 1.55
N LYS A 126 1.50 19.87 1.04
CA LYS A 126 1.74 21.27 1.40
C LYS A 126 0.53 22.15 1.11
N LYS A 127 -0.12 21.94 -0.03
CA LYS A 127 -1.35 22.64 -0.40
C LYS A 127 -2.51 22.31 0.55
N LEU A 128 -2.67 21.04 0.92
CA LEU A 128 -3.68 20.56 1.86
C LEU A 128 -3.52 21.23 3.24
N GLU A 129 -2.31 21.32 3.74
CA GLU A 129 -2.02 21.88 5.07
C GLU A 129 -2.18 23.41 5.13
N THR A 130 -1.79 24.12 4.09
CA THR A 130 -1.68 25.58 4.12
C THR A 130 -2.94 26.29 3.63
N THR A 131 -3.32 26.12 2.38
CA THR A 131 -4.27 27.01 1.69
C THR A 131 -5.65 26.41 1.42
N GLY A 132 -5.94 25.23 1.92
CA GLY A 132 -7.25 24.58 1.70
C GLY A 132 -7.20 23.53 0.58
N PRO A 133 -8.22 23.29 -0.22
CA PRO A 133 -8.53 21.98 -0.77
C PRO A 133 -7.43 21.38 -1.65
N GLY A 134 -6.34 20.92 -1.02
CA GLY A 134 -5.38 20.00 -1.63
C GLY A 134 -5.96 18.60 -1.64
N PRO A 135 -5.59 17.74 -2.59
CA PRO A 135 -6.00 16.34 -2.58
C PRO A 135 -5.41 15.62 -1.36
N ASN A 136 -6.13 14.62 -0.88
CA ASN A 136 -5.66 13.69 0.14
C ASN A 136 -5.80 12.24 -0.35
N CYS A 137 -5.53 11.26 0.49
CA CYS A 137 -5.53 9.85 0.10
C CYS A 137 -6.85 9.43 -0.54
N VAL A 138 -7.99 9.80 0.02
CA VAL A 138 -9.30 9.40 -0.50
C VAL A 138 -9.71 10.15 -1.78
N THR A 139 -9.05 11.26 -2.10
CA THR A 139 -9.28 11.96 -3.37
C THR A 139 -8.92 11.08 -4.56
N CYS A 140 -7.85 10.29 -4.41
CA CYS A 140 -7.38 9.36 -5.43
C CYS A 140 -7.92 7.95 -5.22
N HIS A 141 -7.85 7.43 -4.01
CA HIS A 141 -8.16 6.02 -3.71
C HIS A 141 -9.60 5.73 -3.36
N GLY A 142 -10.44 6.74 -3.18
CA GLY A 142 -11.78 6.57 -2.62
C GLY A 142 -11.81 6.40 -1.11
N SER A 143 -12.97 6.54 -0.50
CA SER A 143 -13.10 6.55 0.97
C SER A 143 -13.44 5.17 1.55
N MET A 144 -14.32 4.42 0.92
CA MET A 144 -14.83 3.15 1.45
C MET A 144 -14.31 1.95 0.67
N VAL A 145 -14.30 2.02 -0.65
CA VAL A 145 -13.84 0.93 -1.51
C VAL A 145 -12.30 0.85 -1.56
N THR A 146 -11.63 1.99 -1.51
CA THR A 146 -10.15 2.11 -1.56
C THR A 146 -9.50 1.26 -2.64
N THR A 147 -9.47 1.78 -3.85
CA THR A 147 -8.94 1.06 -5.02
C THR A 147 -7.52 1.52 -5.39
N VAL A 148 -6.76 0.62 -6.00
CA VAL A 148 -5.58 0.98 -6.77
C VAL A 148 -6.06 1.41 -8.16
N LEU A 149 -5.77 2.65 -8.52
CA LEU A 149 -6.24 3.24 -9.77
C LEU A 149 -5.63 2.54 -10.98
N GLN A 150 -6.46 2.32 -12.00
CA GLN A 150 -5.99 2.00 -13.34
C GLN A 150 -5.53 3.28 -14.07
N PRO A 151 -4.75 3.16 -15.15
CA PRO A 151 -4.19 4.34 -15.83
C PRO A 151 -5.22 5.39 -16.24
N ASP A 152 -6.37 4.98 -16.78
CA ASP A 152 -7.44 5.90 -17.19
C ASP A 152 -8.12 6.53 -15.96
N ASP A 153 -8.36 5.77 -14.90
CA ASP A 153 -8.93 6.29 -13.65
C ASP A 153 -8.00 7.32 -13.01
N LEU A 154 -6.69 7.07 -13.05
CA LEU A 154 -5.69 8.01 -12.53
C LEU A 154 -5.72 9.31 -13.33
N ALA A 155 -5.74 9.25 -14.66
CA ALA A 155 -5.84 10.44 -15.50
C ALA A 155 -7.10 11.25 -15.17
N ASN A 156 -8.25 10.59 -15.09
CA ASN A 156 -9.54 11.22 -14.75
C ASN A 156 -9.51 11.90 -13.37
N VAL A 157 -8.85 11.31 -12.38
CA VAL A 157 -8.68 11.92 -11.05
C VAL A 157 -7.79 13.16 -11.14
N CYS A 158 -6.67 13.09 -11.84
CA CYS A 158 -5.76 14.22 -12.04
C CYS A 158 -6.45 15.38 -12.77
N GLU A 159 -7.27 15.08 -13.79
CA GLU A 159 -7.96 16.08 -14.62
C GLU A 159 -8.96 16.93 -13.83
N ARG A 160 -9.46 16.48 -12.69
CA ARG A 160 -10.34 17.30 -11.83
C ARG A 160 -9.72 18.64 -11.46
N CYS A 161 -8.39 18.70 -11.36
CA CYS A 161 -7.64 19.90 -11.01
C CYS A 161 -6.65 20.33 -12.11
N HIS A 162 -6.02 19.38 -12.81
CA HIS A 162 -5.04 19.62 -13.85
C HIS A 162 -5.69 19.66 -15.23
N ASN A 163 -6.44 20.73 -15.50
CA ASN A 163 -7.19 20.90 -16.73
C ASN A 163 -7.09 22.34 -17.29
N ALA A 164 -7.52 22.52 -18.51
CA ALA A 164 -7.43 23.81 -19.22
C ALA A 164 -8.20 24.93 -18.52
N ARG A 165 -9.31 24.62 -17.84
CA ARG A 165 -10.14 25.61 -17.14
C ARG A 165 -9.40 26.23 -15.94
N LEU A 166 -8.60 25.42 -15.23
CA LEU A 166 -7.82 25.88 -14.07
C LEU A 166 -6.39 26.30 -14.47
N GLY A 167 -5.96 25.97 -15.68
CA GLY A 167 -4.66 26.38 -16.22
C GLY A 167 -3.43 25.80 -15.48
N VAL A 168 -3.61 24.73 -14.71
CA VAL A 168 -2.56 24.20 -13.84
C VAL A 168 -2.05 22.87 -14.39
N PHE A 169 -0.82 22.89 -14.93
CA PHE A 169 -0.10 21.67 -15.38
C PHE A 169 -0.98 20.70 -16.16
N THR A 170 -1.60 21.17 -17.23
CA THR A 170 -2.60 20.43 -18.03
C THR A 170 -2.08 19.14 -18.65
N TYR A 171 -0.77 18.93 -18.72
CA TYR A 171 -0.13 17.72 -19.21
C TYR A 171 -0.05 16.59 -18.17
N VAL A 172 -0.31 16.88 -16.90
CA VAL A 172 -0.15 15.92 -15.79
C VAL A 172 -1.03 14.68 -15.93
N PRO A 173 -2.31 14.77 -16.31
CA PRO A 173 -3.16 13.58 -16.46
C PRO A 173 -2.57 12.55 -17.42
N GLU A 174 -2.21 12.96 -18.63
CA GLU A 174 -1.64 12.08 -19.64
C GLU A 174 -0.24 11.55 -19.25
N LYS A 175 0.59 12.40 -18.65
CA LYS A 175 1.91 12.00 -18.16
C LYS A 175 1.77 10.96 -17.04
N ALA A 176 0.87 11.15 -16.08
CA ALA A 176 0.63 10.21 -14.99
C ALA A 176 0.12 8.86 -15.52
N LYS A 177 -0.82 8.89 -16.48
CA LYS A 177 -1.29 7.70 -17.17
C LYS A 177 -0.15 6.92 -17.84
N ALA A 178 0.68 7.61 -18.63
CA ALA A 178 1.80 6.98 -19.32
C ALA A 178 2.83 6.37 -18.36
N VAL A 179 3.14 7.07 -17.27
CA VAL A 179 4.07 6.57 -16.24
C VAL A 179 3.48 5.36 -15.51
N LEU A 180 2.18 5.33 -15.24
CA LEU A 180 1.53 4.17 -14.61
C LEU A 180 1.49 2.96 -15.56
N LEU A 181 1.26 3.16 -16.84
CA LEU A 181 1.36 2.11 -17.86
C LEU A 181 2.77 1.51 -17.89
N LEU A 182 3.80 2.35 -17.89
CA LEU A 182 5.19 1.90 -17.85
C LEU A 182 5.51 1.11 -16.56
N LEU A 183 4.95 1.51 -15.42
CA LEU A 183 5.07 0.75 -14.18
C LEU A 183 4.44 -0.65 -14.30
N GLN A 184 3.26 -0.75 -14.90
CA GLN A 184 2.58 -2.03 -15.12
C GLN A 184 3.37 -2.92 -16.07
N GLU A 185 3.90 -2.38 -17.16
CA GLU A 185 4.77 -3.09 -18.11
C GLU A 185 6.02 -3.63 -17.43
N ASN A 186 6.77 -2.79 -16.69
CA ASN A 186 7.96 -3.23 -15.95
C ASN A 186 7.65 -4.37 -14.98
N LYS A 187 6.51 -4.31 -14.27
CA LYS A 187 6.08 -5.39 -13.38
C LYS A 187 5.79 -6.69 -14.13
N SER A 188 5.16 -6.59 -15.29
CA SER A 188 4.86 -7.74 -16.14
C SER A 188 6.13 -8.40 -16.67
N LEU A 189 7.05 -7.62 -17.22
CA LEU A 189 8.37 -8.07 -17.68
C LEU A 189 9.15 -8.75 -16.56
N LEU A 190 9.28 -8.11 -15.40
CA LEU A 190 9.98 -8.68 -14.25
C LEU A 190 9.37 -10.03 -13.83
N SER A 191 8.05 -10.14 -13.83
CA SER A 191 7.35 -11.39 -13.49
C SER A 191 7.60 -12.52 -14.49
N ALA A 192 7.71 -12.19 -15.77
CA ALA A 192 8.06 -13.13 -16.83
C ALA A 192 9.53 -13.57 -16.73
N ASP A 193 10.44 -12.60 -16.61
CA ASP A 193 11.88 -12.82 -16.60
C ASP A 193 12.35 -13.63 -15.37
N LYS A 194 11.75 -13.43 -14.21
CA LYS A 194 12.02 -14.24 -13.00
C LYS A 194 11.82 -15.74 -13.19
N LYS A 195 10.98 -16.15 -14.15
CA LYS A 195 10.72 -17.56 -14.47
C LYS A 195 11.74 -18.13 -15.47
N LEU A 196 12.38 -17.26 -16.25
CA LEU A 196 13.25 -17.65 -17.34
C LEU A 196 14.75 -17.60 -16.97
N TYR A 197 15.15 -16.61 -16.18
CA TYR A 197 16.54 -16.28 -15.90
C TYR A 197 16.92 -16.66 -14.45
N THR A 198 17.82 -17.63 -14.31
CA THR A 198 18.17 -18.24 -13.01
C THR A 198 19.65 -18.15 -12.63
N SER A 199 20.52 -17.67 -13.55
CA SER A 199 21.94 -17.51 -13.23
C SER A 199 22.18 -16.41 -12.17
N LYS A 200 23.31 -16.45 -11.45
CA LYS A 200 23.65 -15.42 -10.47
C LYS A 200 23.75 -14.01 -11.08
N ALA A 201 24.22 -13.91 -12.33
CA ALA A 201 24.32 -12.63 -13.03
C ALA A 201 22.93 -12.09 -13.35
N ASP A 202 22.02 -12.96 -13.83
CA ASP A 202 20.64 -12.60 -14.14
C ASP A 202 19.89 -12.18 -12.86
N GLN A 203 20.08 -12.91 -11.77
CA GLN A 203 19.46 -12.57 -10.48
C GLN A 203 19.83 -11.15 -10.02
N LYS A 204 21.08 -10.73 -10.19
CA LYS A 204 21.50 -9.37 -9.87
C LYS A 204 20.75 -8.31 -10.69
N MET A 205 20.50 -8.57 -11.97
CA MET A 205 19.73 -7.67 -12.85
C MET A 205 18.25 -7.65 -12.45
N LEU A 206 17.67 -8.82 -12.16
CA LEU A 206 16.29 -8.92 -11.65
C LEU A 206 16.12 -8.20 -10.31
N ASP A 207 17.07 -8.31 -9.39
CA ASP A 207 17.04 -7.62 -8.10
C ASP A 207 17.15 -6.10 -8.29
N THR A 208 17.99 -5.65 -9.23
CA THR A 208 18.10 -4.23 -9.58
C THR A 208 16.79 -3.69 -10.16
N ALA A 209 16.17 -4.42 -11.09
CA ALA A 209 14.87 -4.07 -11.64
C ALA A 209 13.79 -4.03 -10.56
N GLN A 210 13.73 -5.04 -9.70
CA GLN A 210 12.79 -5.11 -8.58
C GLN A 210 12.95 -3.93 -7.63
N ALA A 211 14.18 -3.55 -7.28
CA ALA A 211 14.47 -2.41 -6.40
C ALA A 211 13.99 -1.10 -7.01
N ASN A 212 14.27 -0.87 -8.31
CA ASN A 212 13.80 0.32 -9.02
C ASN A 212 12.27 0.38 -9.15
N ILE A 213 11.61 -0.75 -9.45
CA ILE A 213 10.13 -0.81 -9.49
C ILE A 213 9.54 -0.48 -8.10
N SER A 214 10.15 -1.00 -7.04
CA SER A 214 9.73 -0.74 -5.66
C SER A 214 9.92 0.73 -5.29
N ALA A 215 11.04 1.34 -5.68
CA ALA A 215 11.31 2.76 -5.50
C ALA A 215 10.30 3.63 -6.26
N ALA A 216 10.01 3.31 -7.52
CA ALA A 216 9.00 3.99 -8.32
C ALA A 216 7.60 3.96 -7.66
N ARG A 217 7.20 2.80 -7.14
CA ARG A 217 5.92 2.66 -6.44
C ARG A 217 5.83 3.52 -5.18
N LEU A 218 6.90 3.57 -4.41
CA LEU A 218 6.94 4.40 -3.20
C LEU A 218 6.98 5.89 -3.55
N GLU A 219 7.80 6.27 -4.55
CA GLU A 219 7.94 7.64 -5.02
C GLU A 219 6.64 8.21 -5.60
N TRP A 220 5.71 7.36 -6.01
CA TRP A 220 4.41 7.75 -6.55
C TRP A 220 3.67 8.75 -5.66
N HIS A 221 3.83 8.65 -4.35
CA HIS A 221 3.15 9.51 -3.38
C HIS A 221 3.81 10.90 -3.20
N THR A 222 4.96 11.14 -3.80
CA THR A 222 5.51 12.51 -3.93
C THR A 222 4.93 13.27 -5.11
N PHE A 223 4.35 12.56 -6.09
CA PHE A 223 3.88 13.06 -7.40
C PHE A 223 4.99 13.66 -8.26
N ASP A 224 6.26 13.36 -7.97
CA ASP A 224 7.37 13.65 -8.87
C ASP A 224 7.43 12.62 -10.00
N LEU A 225 6.63 12.87 -11.05
CA LEU A 225 6.52 11.97 -12.20
C LEU A 225 7.86 11.78 -12.94
N ASP A 226 8.76 12.75 -12.87
CA ASP A 226 10.09 12.63 -13.48
C ASP A 226 11.01 11.73 -12.68
N ALA A 227 10.97 11.80 -11.34
CA ALA A 227 11.68 10.87 -10.48
C ALA A 227 11.17 9.43 -10.67
N ILE A 228 9.86 9.24 -10.70
CA ILE A 228 9.23 7.95 -10.95
C ILE A 228 9.67 7.39 -12.30
N LEU A 229 9.61 8.20 -13.35
CA LEU A 229 10.03 7.81 -14.70
C LEU A 229 11.49 7.35 -14.73
N ARG A 230 12.40 8.04 -14.06
CA ARG A 230 13.83 7.63 -13.98
C ARG A 230 13.99 6.24 -13.35
N TYR A 231 13.28 5.95 -12.27
CA TYR A 231 13.30 4.61 -11.67
C TYR A 231 12.79 3.54 -12.65
N LEU A 232 11.71 3.83 -13.36
CA LEU A 232 11.13 2.87 -14.31
C LEU A 232 12.03 2.65 -15.53
N GLN A 233 12.70 3.69 -16.03
CA GLN A 233 13.69 3.57 -17.10
C GLN A 233 14.89 2.72 -16.66
N ASN A 234 15.38 2.88 -15.43
CA ASN A 234 16.46 2.06 -14.89
C ASN A 234 16.04 0.59 -14.72
N ALA A 235 14.80 0.36 -14.28
CA ALA A 235 14.25 -1.00 -14.21
C ALA A 235 14.14 -1.64 -15.59
N TYR A 236 13.57 -0.92 -16.54
CA TYR A 236 13.43 -1.39 -17.92
C TYR A 236 14.78 -1.72 -18.56
N GLY A 237 15.78 -0.83 -18.42
CA GLY A 237 17.13 -1.07 -18.92
C GLY A 237 17.80 -2.32 -18.35
N SER A 238 17.52 -2.65 -17.08
CA SER A 238 18.02 -3.89 -16.46
C SER A 238 17.33 -5.13 -17.04
N LEU A 239 16.01 -5.07 -17.28
CA LEU A 239 15.22 -6.15 -17.89
C LEU A 239 15.56 -6.32 -19.37
N GLU A 240 15.76 -5.23 -20.11
CA GLU A 240 16.16 -5.27 -21.52
C GLU A 240 17.53 -5.95 -21.71
N GLN A 241 18.47 -5.73 -20.80
CA GLN A 241 19.78 -6.38 -20.86
C GLN A 241 19.68 -7.91 -20.72
N LEU A 242 18.74 -8.43 -19.95
CA LEU A 242 18.48 -9.86 -19.84
C LEU A 242 17.97 -10.44 -21.17
N ASN A 243 17.17 -9.68 -21.90
CA ASN A 243 16.53 -10.13 -23.14
C ASN A 243 17.36 -9.86 -24.40
N GLN A 244 18.54 -9.20 -24.26
CA GLN A 244 19.44 -9.05 -25.41
C GLN A 244 20.12 -10.38 -25.74
N PRO A 245 20.10 -10.82 -27.00
CA PRO A 245 20.84 -12.02 -27.39
C PRO A 245 22.32 -11.83 -26.99
N ALA A 246 22.89 -12.83 -26.32
CA ALA A 246 24.29 -12.81 -25.89
C ALA A 246 25.13 -12.32 -27.06
N LYS A 247 25.81 -11.17 -26.90
CA LYS A 247 26.72 -10.66 -27.91
C LYS A 247 27.73 -11.76 -28.16
N THR A 248 27.54 -12.48 -29.25
CA THR A 248 28.46 -13.55 -29.70
C THR A 248 29.87 -12.95 -29.67
N ALA A 249 30.70 -13.44 -28.76
CA ALA A 249 32.09 -13.06 -28.71
C ALA A 249 32.65 -13.41 -30.07
N VAL A 250 32.86 -12.40 -30.92
CA VAL A 250 33.59 -12.54 -32.16
C VAL A 250 34.99 -12.95 -31.75
N GLN A 251 35.23 -14.26 -31.69
CA GLN A 251 36.56 -14.83 -31.53
C GLN A 251 37.42 -14.30 -32.70
N LYS A 252 38.27 -13.32 -32.39
CA LYS A 252 39.37 -12.96 -33.27
C LYS A 252 40.18 -14.22 -33.50
N LYS A 253 39.94 -14.87 -34.64
CA LYS A 253 40.78 -15.94 -35.12
C LYS A 253 42.22 -15.40 -35.19
N PRO A 254 43.24 -16.04 -34.52
CA PRO A 254 44.63 -15.56 -34.61
C PRO A 254 45.07 -15.64 -36.06
N ALA A 255 45.62 -14.54 -36.56
CA ALA A 255 46.21 -14.50 -37.89
C ALA A 255 47.31 -15.58 -38.02
N ALA A 256 47.14 -16.51 -38.95
CA ALA A 256 48.12 -17.51 -39.27
C ALA A 256 49.40 -16.84 -39.71
N LYS A 257 50.50 -17.02 -38.95
CA LYS A 257 51.84 -16.63 -39.37
C LYS A 257 52.19 -17.45 -40.62
N LYS A 258 52.30 -16.79 -41.76
CA LYS A 258 52.98 -17.36 -42.95
C LYS A 258 54.46 -17.46 -42.66
N LYS A 259 54.97 -18.70 -42.80
CA LYS A 259 56.45 -18.95 -42.92
C LYS A 259 56.89 -18.54 -44.30
#